data_90c6eb006247c1a4dd7601ee452e6269
#
_entry.id   90c6eb006247c1a4dd7601ee452e6269
#
_cell.length_a   1.000
_cell.length_b   1.000
_cell.length_c   1.000
_cell.angle_alpha   90.00
_cell.angle_beta   90.00
_cell.angle_gamma   90.00
#
_symmetry.space_group_name_H-M   'P 1'
#
loop_
_entity.id
_entity.type
_entity.pdbx_description
1 polymer ?
#
loop_
_entity_poly.entity_id
_entity_poly.type
_entity_poly.pdbx_seq_one_letter_code
_entity_poly.pdbx_strand_id
1 'polypeptide(L)'
;AGLFLLPFAAAATVIVAVVLVGQRRWKALAAQVIPYVMLGVGVLTFCTLNYTHYGVFALSDFSEGSFAAAMGAMMRVDTDSDAPYLSVPADAREKIYDAVPELEPLAYWLEEDAQLQNDFRDPNLDDYRAGSFYWAIRRAAQFEGIYADAKTADAYWQTVADKLNAACDAGTLPSRTGRRVATSQPISAAYVPATLAETWNGFWHVLGLRDCAPYETLRSIGTEDDFAAWSGYLHCGFNSAANAGEDTPYYSPYQKAVFAV
;
A
#
# COMPACT_ATOMS: atom_id res chain seq x y z
N ALA A 1 -5.21 -2.11 4.25
CA ALA A 1 -4.78 -1.08 5.23
C ALA A 1 -5.17 -1.46 6.66
N GLY A 2 -6.39 -1.96 6.94
CA GLY A 2 -6.85 -2.28 8.30
C GLY A 2 -6.04 -3.35 9.05
N LEU A 3 -5.45 -4.31 8.34
CA LEU A 3 -4.67 -5.39 8.97
C LEU A 3 -3.37 -4.89 9.62
N PHE A 4 -2.83 -3.75 9.22
CA PHE A 4 -1.69 -3.11 9.86
C PHE A 4 -1.97 -2.69 11.32
N LEU A 5 -3.21 -2.47 11.66
CA LEU A 5 -3.62 -2.09 13.01
C LEU A 5 -3.77 -3.30 13.95
N LEU A 6 -3.78 -4.53 13.43
CA LEU A 6 -3.96 -5.75 14.25
C LEU A 6 -2.92 -5.90 15.37
N PRO A 7 -1.61 -5.67 15.18
CA PRO A 7 -0.65 -5.75 16.26
C PRO A 7 -0.95 -4.74 17.39
N PHE A 8 -1.35 -3.53 17.04
CA PHE A 8 -1.70 -2.49 18.02
C PHE A 8 -3.00 -2.83 18.74
N ALA A 9 -4.01 -3.32 18.00
CA ALA A 9 -5.26 -3.79 18.59
C ALA A 9 -5.03 -4.98 19.53
N ALA A 10 -4.16 -5.92 19.16
CA ALA A 10 -3.79 -7.05 20.00
C ALA A 10 -3.08 -6.58 21.28
N ALA A 11 -2.12 -5.65 21.19
CA ALA A 11 -1.45 -5.08 22.35
C ALA A 11 -2.43 -4.36 23.29
N ALA A 12 -3.33 -3.53 22.74
CA ALA A 12 -4.38 -2.86 23.52
C ALA A 12 -5.32 -3.87 24.20
N THR A 13 -5.69 -4.93 23.48
CA THR A 13 -6.54 -6.00 24.03
C THR A 13 -5.86 -6.73 25.19
N VAL A 14 -4.57 -7.01 25.09
CA VAL A 14 -3.81 -7.63 26.20
C VAL A 14 -3.81 -6.72 27.43
N ILE A 15 -3.55 -5.43 27.26
CA ILE A 15 -3.54 -4.46 28.37
C ILE A 15 -4.92 -4.42 29.06
N VAL A 16 -5.98 -4.30 28.27
CA VAL A 16 -7.34 -4.27 28.81
C VAL A 16 -7.71 -5.62 29.45
N ALA A 17 -7.30 -6.74 28.87
CA ALA A 17 -7.54 -8.06 29.41
C ALA A 17 -6.92 -8.23 30.82
N VAL A 18 -5.70 -7.77 31.02
CA VAL A 18 -5.03 -7.80 32.34
C VAL A 18 -5.87 -7.06 33.40
N VAL A 19 -6.36 -5.87 33.05
CA VAL A 19 -7.21 -5.07 33.94
C VAL A 19 -8.53 -5.78 34.24
N LEU A 20 -9.18 -6.33 33.21
CA LEU A 20 -10.48 -7.02 33.36
C LEU A 20 -10.36 -8.32 34.19
N VAL A 21 -9.26 -9.05 34.04
CA VAL A 21 -8.95 -10.23 34.86
C VAL A 21 -8.77 -9.82 36.34
N GLY A 22 -8.01 -8.76 36.60
CA GLY A 22 -7.83 -8.23 37.96
C GLY A 22 -9.15 -7.79 38.57
N GLN A 23 -10.08 -7.27 37.78
CA GLN A 23 -11.44 -6.88 38.22
C GLN A 23 -12.46 -8.04 38.22
N ARG A 24 -12.07 -9.26 37.83
CA ARG A 24 -12.93 -10.44 37.67
C ARG A 24 -14.12 -10.21 36.72
N ARG A 25 -13.97 -9.34 35.72
CA ARG A 25 -15.05 -9.00 34.77
C ARG A 25 -15.03 -9.92 33.54
N TRP A 26 -15.28 -11.21 33.75
CA TRP A 26 -15.18 -12.27 32.75
C TRP A 26 -16.07 -12.04 31.51
N LYS A 27 -17.27 -11.48 31.68
CA LYS A 27 -18.14 -11.17 30.52
C LYS A 27 -17.56 -10.08 29.63
N ALA A 28 -16.95 -9.06 30.21
CA ALA A 28 -16.30 -8.00 29.46
C ALA A 28 -15.02 -8.51 28.77
N LEU A 29 -14.31 -9.42 29.43
CA LEU A 29 -13.15 -10.10 28.83
C LEU A 29 -13.56 -10.92 27.60
N ALA A 30 -14.62 -11.72 27.72
CA ALA A 30 -15.15 -12.49 26.58
C ALA A 30 -15.64 -11.58 25.44
N ALA A 31 -16.23 -10.44 25.75
CA ALA A 31 -16.70 -9.48 24.75
C ALA A 31 -15.59 -8.87 23.91
N GLN A 32 -14.33 -8.87 24.39
CA GLN A 32 -13.18 -8.38 23.57
C GLN A 32 -12.90 -9.22 22.33
N VAL A 33 -13.42 -10.44 22.24
CA VAL A 33 -13.30 -11.30 21.06
C VAL A 33 -14.22 -10.81 19.93
N ILE A 34 -15.32 -10.12 20.24
CA ILE A 34 -16.34 -9.71 19.27
C ILE A 34 -15.74 -8.89 18.11
N PRO A 35 -14.91 -7.86 18.32
CA PRO A 35 -14.34 -7.09 17.21
C PRO A 35 -13.50 -7.94 16.26
N TYR A 36 -12.77 -8.92 16.77
CA TYR A 36 -11.95 -9.83 15.96
C TYR A 36 -12.80 -10.80 15.15
N VAL A 37 -13.88 -11.31 15.75
CA VAL A 37 -14.84 -12.15 15.03
C VAL A 37 -15.52 -11.34 13.93
N MET A 38 -15.97 -10.12 14.22
CA MET A 38 -16.56 -9.23 13.20
C MET A 38 -15.60 -8.93 12.06
N LEU A 39 -14.33 -8.64 12.38
CA LEU A 39 -13.28 -8.43 11.37
C LEU A 39 -13.09 -9.70 10.53
N GLY A 40 -12.97 -10.87 11.17
CA GLY A 40 -12.83 -12.14 10.48
C GLY A 40 -14.01 -12.44 9.54
N VAL A 41 -15.24 -12.23 10.02
CA VAL A 41 -16.45 -12.37 9.19
C VAL A 41 -16.42 -11.39 8.01
N GLY A 42 -16.05 -10.14 8.24
CA GLY A 42 -15.92 -9.14 7.17
C GLY A 42 -14.90 -9.55 6.11
N VAL A 43 -13.70 -9.98 6.53
CA VAL A 43 -12.65 -10.48 5.64
C VAL A 43 -13.14 -11.69 4.83
N LEU A 44 -13.70 -12.70 5.49
CA LEU A 44 -14.21 -13.90 4.83
C LEU A 44 -15.34 -13.57 3.84
N THR A 45 -16.24 -12.67 4.20
CA THR A 45 -17.32 -12.22 3.32
C THR A 45 -16.73 -11.57 2.07
N PHE A 46 -15.76 -10.67 2.23
CA PHE A 46 -15.13 -9.98 1.09
C PHE A 46 -14.37 -10.95 0.19
N CYS A 47 -13.56 -11.84 0.76
CA CYS A 47 -12.86 -12.88 0.00
C CYS A 47 -13.83 -13.81 -0.72
N THR A 48 -14.98 -14.15 -0.10
CA THR A 48 -16.01 -14.97 -0.74
C THR A 48 -16.67 -14.24 -1.91
N LEU A 49 -16.98 -12.96 -1.75
CA LEU A 49 -17.50 -12.13 -2.84
C LEU A 49 -16.51 -12.04 -3.99
N ASN A 50 -15.23 -11.79 -3.70
CA ASN A 50 -14.19 -11.78 -4.72
C ASN A 50 -14.07 -13.14 -5.43
N TYR A 51 -14.14 -14.24 -4.68
CA TYR A 51 -14.12 -15.57 -5.27
C TYR A 51 -15.32 -15.82 -6.17
N THR A 52 -16.52 -15.42 -5.77
CA THR A 52 -17.73 -15.65 -6.57
C THR A 52 -17.77 -14.79 -7.84
N HIS A 53 -17.24 -13.57 -7.81
CA HIS A 53 -17.26 -12.67 -8.94
C HIS A 53 -16.01 -12.75 -9.84
N TYR A 54 -14.84 -12.90 -9.22
CA TYR A 54 -13.55 -12.84 -9.92
C TYR A 54 -12.81 -14.18 -9.89
N GLY A 55 -13.27 -15.15 -9.09
CA GLY A 55 -12.69 -16.48 -8.99
C GLY A 55 -11.39 -16.56 -8.19
N VAL A 56 -11.00 -15.50 -7.48
CA VAL A 56 -9.81 -15.43 -6.64
C VAL A 56 -10.23 -15.13 -5.20
N PHE A 57 -9.79 -15.95 -4.25
CA PHE A 57 -10.09 -15.80 -2.83
C PHE A 57 -9.00 -14.96 -2.15
N ALA A 58 -9.11 -13.65 -2.26
CA ALA A 58 -8.19 -12.69 -1.66
C ALA A 58 -8.90 -11.37 -1.35
N LEU A 59 -8.39 -10.60 -0.40
CA LEU A 59 -8.84 -9.23 -0.16
C LEU A 59 -8.27 -8.27 -1.21
N SER A 60 -7.02 -8.46 -1.57
CA SER A 60 -6.28 -7.65 -2.53
C SER A 60 -5.12 -8.45 -3.09
N ASP A 61 -5.03 -8.52 -4.40
CA ASP A 61 -3.91 -9.13 -5.10
C ASP A 61 -2.59 -8.38 -4.90
N PHE A 62 -2.65 -7.12 -4.50
CA PHE A 62 -1.47 -6.29 -4.27
C PHE A 62 -0.70 -6.65 -3.00
N SER A 63 -1.39 -7.05 -1.95
CA SER A 63 -0.81 -7.35 -0.63
C SER A 63 -0.79 -8.84 -0.29
N GLU A 64 -1.55 -9.64 -1.02
CA GLU A 64 -1.76 -11.06 -0.80
C GLU A 64 -1.79 -11.80 -2.13
N GLY A 65 -1.59 -13.11 -2.09
CA GLY A 65 -1.70 -13.94 -3.29
C GLY A 65 -0.48 -13.93 -4.20
N SER A 66 -0.71 -14.29 -5.45
CA SER A 66 0.33 -14.62 -6.42
C SER A 66 1.18 -13.43 -6.83
N PHE A 67 0.58 -12.25 -7.00
CA PHE A 67 1.35 -11.03 -7.32
C PHE A 67 2.32 -10.66 -6.18
N ALA A 68 1.86 -10.67 -4.94
CA ALA A 68 2.72 -10.41 -3.79
C ALA A 68 3.83 -11.46 -3.65
N ALA A 69 3.53 -12.73 -3.96
CA ALA A 69 4.52 -13.82 -3.98
C ALA A 69 5.57 -13.61 -5.07
N ALA A 70 5.16 -13.24 -6.29
CA ALA A 70 6.06 -12.92 -7.40
C ALA A 70 6.98 -11.74 -7.07
N MET A 71 6.43 -10.65 -6.53
CA MET A 71 7.22 -9.52 -6.08
C MET A 71 8.22 -9.91 -4.98
N GLY A 72 7.77 -10.76 -4.03
CA GLY A 72 8.66 -11.31 -3.00
C GLY A 72 9.79 -12.15 -3.56
N ALA A 73 9.55 -12.94 -4.61
CA ALA A 73 10.55 -13.74 -5.30
C ALA A 73 11.54 -12.87 -6.09
N MET A 74 11.06 -11.84 -6.81
CA MET A 74 11.93 -10.88 -7.50
C MET A 74 12.88 -10.16 -6.54
N MET A 75 12.42 -9.79 -5.35
CA MET A 75 13.26 -9.14 -4.34
C MET A 75 14.30 -10.06 -3.69
N ARG A 76 14.25 -11.38 -3.93
CA ARG A 76 15.29 -12.34 -3.51
C ARG A 76 16.50 -12.30 -4.45
N VAL A 77 16.31 -11.87 -5.69
CA VAL A 77 17.39 -11.87 -6.70
C VAL A 77 18.52 -10.95 -6.26
N ASP A 78 19.73 -11.46 -6.34
CA ASP A 78 20.91 -10.68 -5.98
C ASP A 78 21.24 -9.63 -7.03
N THR A 79 21.75 -8.49 -6.58
CA THR A 79 21.99 -7.31 -7.40
C THR A 79 23.34 -6.69 -7.02
N ASP A 80 24.02 -6.17 -8.00
CA ASP A 80 25.24 -5.39 -7.83
C ASP A 80 24.91 -3.95 -7.37
N SER A 81 23.66 -3.51 -7.55
CA SER A 81 23.18 -2.21 -7.09
C SER A 81 22.61 -2.31 -5.68
N ASP A 82 23.30 -1.73 -4.70
CA ASP A 82 22.83 -1.65 -3.32
C ASP A 82 22.21 -0.29 -2.99
N ALA A 83 21.64 0.36 -3.99
CA ALA A 83 20.96 1.65 -3.80
C ALA A 83 19.74 1.49 -2.90
N PRO A 84 19.62 2.32 -1.84
CA PRO A 84 18.42 2.32 -1.00
C PRO A 84 17.19 2.72 -1.85
N TYR A 85 16.03 2.26 -1.43
CA TYR A 85 14.74 2.52 -2.08
C TYR A 85 14.48 1.84 -3.41
N LEU A 86 15.39 0.98 -3.92
CA LEU A 86 15.13 0.14 -5.09
C LEU A 86 14.70 -1.26 -4.63
N SER A 87 13.52 -1.72 -5.03
CA SER A 87 13.04 -3.08 -4.70
C SER A 87 13.63 -4.13 -5.62
N VAL A 88 13.62 -3.87 -6.91
CA VAL A 88 14.14 -4.72 -7.97
C VAL A 88 14.92 -3.82 -8.94
N PRO A 89 16.22 -3.58 -8.71
CA PRO A 89 17.06 -2.76 -9.58
C PRO A 89 17.16 -3.31 -11.01
N ALA A 90 17.59 -2.46 -11.95
CA ALA A 90 17.67 -2.80 -13.36
C ALA A 90 18.52 -4.05 -13.63
N ASP A 91 19.69 -4.18 -13.00
CA ASP A 91 20.55 -5.37 -13.12
C ASP A 91 19.91 -6.66 -12.58
N ALA A 92 19.07 -6.55 -11.56
CA ALA A 92 18.28 -7.68 -11.07
C ALA A 92 17.15 -8.04 -12.04
N ARG A 93 16.50 -7.04 -12.66
CA ARG A 93 15.44 -7.25 -13.65
C ARG A 93 15.97 -7.95 -14.89
N GLU A 94 17.15 -7.56 -15.39
CA GLU A 94 17.82 -8.23 -16.50
C GLU A 94 18.02 -9.73 -16.21
N LYS A 95 18.59 -10.06 -15.05
CA LYS A 95 18.76 -11.46 -14.61
C LYS A 95 17.41 -12.21 -14.49
N ILE A 96 16.36 -11.51 -14.09
CA ILE A 96 14.99 -12.06 -13.95
C ILE A 96 14.39 -12.38 -15.32
N TYR A 97 14.53 -11.49 -16.32
CA TYR A 97 14.02 -11.72 -17.67
C TYR A 97 14.69 -12.94 -18.31
N ASP A 98 16.00 -13.08 -18.15
CA ASP A 98 16.74 -14.25 -18.63
C ASP A 98 16.30 -15.58 -17.99
N ALA A 99 15.97 -15.52 -16.69
CA ALA A 99 15.59 -16.71 -15.92
C ALA A 99 14.12 -17.11 -16.09
N VAL A 100 13.23 -16.16 -16.36
CA VAL A 100 11.79 -16.34 -16.44
C VAL A 100 11.22 -15.69 -17.70
N PRO A 101 11.20 -16.43 -18.83
CA PRO A 101 10.76 -15.91 -20.13
C PRO A 101 9.33 -15.33 -20.13
N GLU A 102 8.48 -15.73 -19.19
CA GLU A 102 7.15 -15.15 -19.04
C GLU A 102 7.18 -13.65 -18.76
N LEU A 103 8.27 -13.13 -18.22
CA LEU A 103 8.43 -11.71 -17.92
C LEU A 103 9.04 -10.93 -19.09
N GLU A 104 9.58 -11.59 -20.12
CA GLU A 104 10.17 -10.94 -21.29
C GLU A 104 9.20 -9.92 -21.96
N PRO A 105 7.90 -10.22 -22.16
CA PRO A 105 6.97 -9.24 -22.72
C PRO A 105 6.84 -7.95 -21.90
N LEU A 106 7.09 -8.01 -20.59
CA LEU A 106 7.03 -6.84 -19.72
C LEU A 106 8.30 -5.98 -19.81
N ALA A 107 9.41 -6.53 -20.30
CA ALA A 107 10.68 -5.83 -20.38
C ALA A 107 10.59 -4.59 -21.28
N TYR A 108 9.94 -4.68 -22.44
CA TYR A 108 9.72 -3.52 -23.30
C TYR A 108 9.08 -2.34 -22.55
N TRP A 109 7.98 -2.61 -21.83
CA TRP A 109 7.26 -1.57 -21.10
C TRP A 109 8.08 -0.97 -19.96
N LEU A 110 8.82 -1.80 -19.25
CA LEU A 110 9.60 -1.35 -18.10
C LEU A 110 10.91 -0.65 -18.50
N GLU A 111 11.57 -1.11 -19.57
CA GLU A 111 12.93 -0.65 -19.90
C GLU A 111 12.98 0.30 -21.10
N GLU A 112 11.96 0.29 -21.99
CA GLU A 112 12.01 1.05 -23.24
C GLU A 112 10.84 2.03 -23.40
N ASP A 113 9.65 1.75 -22.83
CA ASP A 113 8.50 2.62 -22.99
C ASP A 113 8.68 3.92 -22.20
N ALA A 114 8.83 5.03 -22.94
CA ALA A 114 9.14 6.33 -22.37
C ALA A 114 7.99 6.87 -21.49
N GLN A 115 6.73 6.53 -21.80
CA GLN A 115 5.59 7.02 -21.03
C GLN A 115 5.55 6.33 -19.68
N LEU A 116 5.64 5.00 -19.62
CA LEU A 116 5.62 4.25 -18.37
C LEU A 116 6.82 4.62 -17.50
N GLN A 117 7.99 4.81 -18.10
CA GLN A 117 9.16 5.27 -17.37
C GLN A 117 8.94 6.67 -16.77
N ASN A 118 8.42 7.61 -17.55
CA ASN A 118 8.14 8.96 -17.07
C ASN A 118 7.11 8.99 -15.93
N ASP A 119 6.13 8.08 -15.98
CA ASP A 119 5.08 8.01 -14.97
C ASP A 119 5.56 7.39 -13.63
N PHE A 120 6.54 6.48 -13.68
CA PHE A 120 6.89 5.65 -12.52
C PHE A 120 8.37 5.65 -12.10
N ARG A 121 9.31 6.03 -12.96
CA ARG A 121 10.74 6.14 -12.56
C ARG A 121 10.96 7.36 -11.67
N ASP A 122 11.85 7.21 -10.71
CA ASP A 122 12.35 8.33 -9.91
C ASP A 122 13.56 8.93 -10.62
N PRO A 123 13.50 10.19 -11.08
CA PRO A 123 14.59 10.82 -11.82
C PRO A 123 15.87 10.95 -10.99
N ASN A 124 15.78 10.93 -9.66
CA ASN A 124 16.96 11.01 -8.79
C ASN A 124 17.67 9.66 -8.62
N LEU A 125 16.97 8.56 -8.85
CA LEU A 125 17.52 7.20 -8.75
C LEU A 125 17.82 6.58 -10.09
N ASP A 126 17.38 7.22 -11.19
CA ASP A 126 17.40 6.69 -12.55
C ASP A 126 16.85 5.26 -12.66
N ASP A 127 15.90 4.94 -11.79
CA ASP A 127 15.24 3.64 -11.70
C ASP A 127 13.88 3.77 -10.97
N TYR A 128 13.16 2.67 -10.86
CA TYR A 128 11.87 2.61 -10.18
C TYR A 128 12.03 2.56 -8.65
N ARG A 129 11.55 3.57 -7.97
CA ARG A 129 11.46 3.53 -6.51
C ARG A 129 10.58 2.37 -6.06
N ALA A 130 10.86 1.77 -4.91
CA ALA A 130 10.22 0.55 -4.42
C ALA A 130 8.70 0.48 -4.61
N GLY A 131 7.99 1.49 -4.17
CA GLY A 131 6.53 1.55 -4.33
C GLY A 131 6.09 1.73 -5.78
N SER A 132 6.80 2.55 -6.55
CA SER A 132 6.50 2.82 -7.96
C SER A 132 6.73 1.60 -8.83
N PHE A 133 7.73 0.77 -8.54
CA PHE A 133 7.98 -0.47 -9.29
C PHE A 133 6.78 -1.42 -9.26
N TYR A 134 6.11 -1.57 -8.12
CA TYR A 134 4.90 -2.40 -8.01
C TYR A 134 3.78 -1.94 -8.95
N TRP A 135 3.63 -0.64 -9.11
CA TRP A 135 2.65 -0.07 -10.03
C TRP A 135 3.10 -0.14 -11.48
N ALA A 136 4.38 0.09 -11.76
CA ALA A 136 4.94 0.02 -13.09
C ALA A 136 4.80 -1.39 -13.70
N ILE A 137 5.24 -2.43 -12.99
CA ILE A 137 5.16 -3.82 -13.48
C ILE A 137 3.71 -4.28 -13.63
N ARG A 138 2.81 -3.83 -12.74
CA ARG A 138 1.39 -4.11 -12.86
C ARG A 138 0.77 -3.43 -14.07
N ARG A 139 1.19 -2.20 -14.36
CA ARG A 139 0.74 -1.47 -15.56
C ARG A 139 1.28 -2.11 -16.84
N ALA A 140 2.53 -2.53 -16.86
CA ALA A 140 3.11 -3.30 -17.96
C ALA A 140 2.30 -4.59 -18.20
N ALA A 141 2.01 -5.35 -17.17
CA ALA A 141 1.20 -6.56 -17.25
C ALA A 141 -0.25 -6.27 -17.72
N GLN A 142 -0.79 -5.10 -17.42
CA GLN A 142 -2.09 -4.68 -17.91
C GLN A 142 -2.05 -4.39 -19.41
N PHE A 143 -1.00 -3.75 -19.90
CA PHE A 143 -0.80 -3.49 -21.33
C PHE A 143 -0.61 -4.79 -22.12
N GLU A 144 0.03 -5.80 -21.56
CA GLU A 144 0.16 -7.14 -22.14
C GLU A 144 -1.12 -7.99 -22.03
N GLY A 145 -2.20 -7.44 -21.47
CA GLY A 145 -3.47 -8.15 -21.33
C GLY A 145 -3.49 -9.26 -20.28
N ILE A 146 -2.47 -9.37 -19.44
CA ILE A 146 -2.39 -10.34 -18.34
C ILE A 146 -3.53 -10.14 -17.34
N TYR A 147 -3.96 -8.90 -17.17
CA TYR A 147 -5.12 -8.53 -16.34
C TYR A 147 -6.45 -8.55 -17.11
N ALA A 148 -6.58 -9.35 -18.16
CA ALA A 148 -7.87 -9.54 -18.83
C ALA A 148 -8.96 -10.06 -17.88
N ASP A 149 -8.58 -10.92 -16.94
CA ASP A 149 -9.38 -11.32 -15.80
C ASP A 149 -8.49 -11.70 -14.61
N ALA A 150 -9.10 -11.76 -13.41
CA ALA A 150 -8.35 -11.99 -12.18
C ALA A 150 -7.70 -13.38 -12.07
N LYS A 151 -8.32 -14.41 -12.66
CA LYS A 151 -7.77 -15.78 -12.64
C LYS A 151 -6.54 -15.90 -13.54
N THR A 152 -6.61 -15.30 -14.72
CA THR A 152 -5.48 -15.24 -15.65
C THR A 152 -4.30 -14.50 -15.01
N ALA A 153 -4.55 -13.38 -14.38
CA ALA A 153 -3.53 -12.64 -13.67
C ALA A 153 -2.94 -13.43 -12.48
N ASP A 154 -3.79 -14.05 -11.68
CA ASP A 154 -3.35 -14.87 -10.54
C ASP A 154 -2.49 -16.05 -10.98
N ALA A 155 -2.92 -16.80 -12.01
CA ALA A 155 -2.16 -17.92 -12.55
C ALA A 155 -0.81 -17.49 -13.16
N TYR A 156 -0.79 -16.35 -13.86
CA TYR A 156 0.45 -15.78 -14.40
C TYR A 156 1.44 -15.47 -13.29
N TRP A 157 1.03 -14.70 -12.29
CA TRP A 157 1.91 -14.32 -11.19
C TRP A 157 2.33 -15.50 -10.33
N GLN A 158 1.46 -16.51 -10.17
CA GLN A 158 1.84 -17.76 -9.50
C GLN A 158 2.96 -18.46 -10.27
N THR A 159 2.83 -18.58 -11.60
CA THR A 159 3.86 -19.16 -12.44
C THR A 159 5.19 -18.44 -12.34
N VAL A 160 5.16 -17.12 -12.36
CA VAL A 160 6.35 -16.26 -12.18
C VAL A 160 6.98 -16.49 -10.81
N ALA A 161 6.17 -16.50 -9.75
CA ALA A 161 6.66 -16.72 -8.39
C ALA A 161 7.33 -18.09 -8.23
N ASP A 162 6.69 -19.14 -8.75
CA ASP A 162 7.20 -20.50 -8.65
C ASP A 162 8.51 -20.68 -9.42
N LYS A 163 8.61 -20.15 -10.64
CA LYS A 163 9.82 -20.23 -11.46
C LYS A 163 10.99 -19.47 -10.84
N LEU A 164 10.75 -18.24 -10.37
CA LEU A 164 11.78 -17.46 -9.70
C LEU A 164 12.27 -18.13 -8.42
N ASN A 165 11.35 -18.62 -7.59
CA ASN A 165 11.74 -19.33 -6.39
C ASN A 165 12.52 -20.61 -6.71
N ALA A 166 12.08 -21.38 -7.69
CA ALA A 166 12.79 -22.59 -8.12
C ALA A 166 14.20 -22.27 -8.65
N ALA A 167 14.37 -21.20 -9.46
CA ALA A 167 15.67 -20.78 -9.97
C ALA A 167 16.60 -20.29 -8.84
N CYS A 168 16.07 -19.54 -7.88
CA CYS A 168 16.82 -19.10 -6.69
C CYS A 168 17.24 -20.29 -5.81
N ASP A 169 16.31 -21.23 -5.56
CA ASP A 169 16.56 -22.38 -4.68
C ASP A 169 17.52 -23.40 -5.32
N ALA A 170 17.51 -23.52 -6.66
CA ALA A 170 18.46 -24.32 -7.40
C ALA A 170 19.84 -23.65 -7.56
N GLY A 171 19.97 -22.37 -7.21
CA GLY A 171 21.20 -21.59 -7.40
C GLY A 171 21.51 -21.23 -8.85
N THR A 172 20.57 -21.43 -9.78
CA THR A 172 20.71 -21.00 -11.19
C THR A 172 20.51 -19.48 -11.34
N LEU A 173 19.73 -18.89 -10.46
CA LEU A 173 19.60 -17.44 -10.33
C LEU A 173 20.24 -17.00 -9.01
N PRO A 174 21.26 -16.14 -9.03
CA PRO A 174 21.89 -15.64 -7.82
C PRO A 174 20.88 -14.99 -6.90
N SER A 175 20.83 -15.44 -5.65
CA SER A 175 19.86 -14.96 -4.69
C SER A 175 20.48 -14.70 -3.33
N ARG A 176 19.96 -13.69 -2.63
CA ARG A 176 20.35 -13.33 -1.26
C ARG A 176 19.49 -14.04 -0.22
N THR A 177 20.06 -14.21 0.94
CA THR A 177 19.32 -14.67 2.12
C THR A 177 18.41 -13.55 2.62
N GLY A 178 17.10 -13.75 2.51
CA GLY A 178 16.09 -12.78 2.94
C GLY A 178 15.65 -11.82 1.84
N ARG A 179 14.60 -11.06 2.15
CA ARG A 179 14.04 -10.05 1.24
C ARG A 179 14.80 -8.74 1.36
N ARG A 180 15.00 -8.05 0.24
CA ARG A 180 15.51 -6.69 0.24
C ARG A 180 14.47 -5.77 0.89
N VAL A 181 14.90 -4.97 1.87
CA VAL A 181 14.06 -3.91 2.44
C VAL A 181 14.30 -2.65 1.61
N ALA A 182 13.39 -2.38 0.68
CA ALA A 182 13.55 -1.30 -0.28
C ALA A 182 12.67 -0.07 0.01
N THR A 183 11.69 -0.21 0.91
CA THR A 183 10.72 0.87 1.20
C THR A 183 11.22 1.90 2.20
N SER A 184 12.27 1.55 2.95
CA SER A 184 12.86 2.45 3.97
C SER A 184 14.35 2.18 4.12
N GLN A 185 15.07 3.15 4.65
CA GLN A 185 16.45 2.93 5.08
C GLN A 185 16.50 1.88 6.21
N PRO A 186 17.62 1.19 6.37
CA PRO A 186 17.80 0.27 7.49
C PRO A 186 17.48 0.97 8.82
N ILE A 187 16.73 0.30 9.68
CA ILE A 187 16.37 0.84 10.98
C ILE A 187 17.64 0.99 11.81
N SER A 188 17.94 2.22 12.22
CA SER A 188 19.06 2.55 13.08
C SER A 188 18.56 3.13 14.40
N ALA A 189 19.26 2.82 15.49
CA ALA A 189 18.97 3.41 16.80
C ALA A 189 19.03 4.95 16.79
N ALA A 190 19.78 5.55 15.86
CA ALA A 190 19.84 6.99 15.66
C ALA A 190 18.49 7.62 15.28
N TYR A 191 17.58 6.85 14.68
CA TYR A 191 16.24 7.35 14.29
C TYR A 191 15.22 7.32 15.42
N VAL A 192 15.48 6.58 16.50
CA VAL A 192 14.52 6.40 17.61
C VAL A 192 14.05 7.74 18.21
N PRO A 193 14.95 8.70 18.55
CA PRO A 193 14.52 9.98 19.10
C PRO A 193 13.63 10.77 18.14
N ALA A 194 14.00 10.84 16.86
CA ALA A 194 13.22 11.53 15.84
C ALA A 194 11.85 10.86 15.62
N THR A 195 11.83 9.53 15.55
CA THR A 195 10.60 8.75 15.41
C THR A 195 9.65 8.97 16.58
N LEU A 196 10.17 8.99 17.81
CA LEU A 196 9.36 9.26 19.01
C LEU A 196 8.81 10.69 19.00
N ALA A 197 9.62 11.68 18.62
CA ALA A 197 9.21 13.06 18.52
C ALA A 197 8.09 13.23 17.47
N GLU A 198 8.26 12.66 16.28
CA GLU A 198 7.26 12.73 15.22
C GLU A 198 5.98 11.94 15.57
N THR A 199 6.12 10.80 16.24
CA THR A 199 4.96 10.06 16.76
C THR A 199 4.18 10.90 17.78
N TRP A 200 4.87 11.59 18.67
CA TRP A 200 4.26 12.48 19.64
C TRP A 200 3.59 13.68 18.98
N ASN A 201 4.25 14.31 18.01
CA ASN A 201 3.67 15.38 17.21
C ASN A 201 2.43 14.90 16.46
N GLY A 202 2.51 13.77 15.78
CA GLY A 202 1.38 13.17 15.07
C GLY A 202 0.20 12.86 15.99
N PHE A 203 0.46 12.35 17.18
CA PHE A 203 -0.58 12.11 18.18
C PHE A 203 -1.33 13.42 18.54
N TRP A 204 -0.61 14.50 18.78
CA TRP A 204 -1.23 15.79 19.08
C TRP A 204 -1.91 16.43 17.87
N HIS A 205 -1.42 16.22 16.65
CA HIS A 205 -2.09 16.63 15.43
C HIS A 205 -3.46 15.95 15.28
N VAL A 206 -3.51 14.62 15.51
CA VAL A 206 -4.76 13.87 15.44
C VAL A 206 -5.74 14.27 16.53
N LEU A 207 -5.29 14.35 17.79
CA LEU A 207 -6.15 14.76 18.91
C LEU A 207 -6.62 16.20 18.82
N GLY A 208 -5.75 17.10 18.35
CA GLY A 208 -6.06 18.51 18.18
C GLY A 208 -6.77 18.84 16.89
N LEU A 209 -7.01 17.85 16.02
CA LEU A 209 -7.59 18.04 14.68
C LEU A 209 -6.90 19.16 13.89
N ARG A 210 -5.58 19.33 14.05
CA ARG A 210 -4.83 20.46 13.50
C ARG A 210 -4.92 20.56 11.99
N ASP A 211 -4.94 19.41 11.30
CA ASP A 211 -5.10 19.34 9.84
C ASP A 211 -6.53 19.66 9.37
N CYS A 212 -7.46 19.74 10.31
CA CYS A 212 -8.84 20.17 10.07
C CYS A 212 -9.06 21.64 10.48
N ALA A 213 -7.99 22.39 10.76
CA ALA A 213 -8.09 23.81 11.07
C ALA A 213 -8.67 24.57 9.86
N PRO A 214 -9.47 25.63 10.10
CA PRO A 214 -10.00 26.43 9.02
C PRO A 214 -8.88 27.13 8.27
N TYR A 215 -8.88 26.95 6.96
CA TYR A 215 -8.05 27.74 6.06
C TYR A 215 -8.88 28.93 5.56
N GLU A 216 -8.23 30.07 5.38
CA GLU A 216 -8.88 31.28 4.84
C GLU A 216 -9.45 31.04 3.43
N THR A 217 -8.81 30.13 2.68
CA THR A 217 -9.26 29.72 1.34
C THR A 217 -9.16 28.20 1.21
N LEU A 218 -10.29 27.54 1.19
CA LEU A 218 -10.40 26.12 0.79
C LEU A 218 -10.81 26.09 -0.67
N ARG A 219 -9.97 25.51 -1.51
CA ARG A 219 -10.30 25.30 -2.92
C ARG A 219 -9.74 23.98 -3.42
N SER A 220 -10.49 23.34 -4.29
CA SER A 220 -10.02 22.16 -5.00
C SER A 220 -9.00 22.57 -6.06
N ILE A 221 -8.07 21.66 -6.38
CA ILE A 221 -7.08 21.86 -7.44
C ILE A 221 -7.60 21.19 -8.70
N GLY A 222 -7.65 21.90 -9.83
CA GLY A 222 -8.11 21.40 -11.11
C GLY A 222 -8.56 22.53 -12.02
N THR A 223 -9.01 22.19 -13.21
CA THR A 223 -9.66 23.09 -14.14
C THR A 223 -11.18 23.10 -13.92
N GLU A 224 -11.88 24.08 -14.49
CA GLU A 224 -13.36 24.14 -14.43
C GLU A 224 -14.00 22.90 -15.07
N ASP A 225 -13.39 22.36 -16.14
CA ASP A 225 -13.87 21.14 -16.79
C ASP A 225 -13.68 19.91 -15.89
N ASP A 226 -12.56 19.84 -15.16
CA ASP A 226 -12.32 18.78 -14.16
C ASP A 226 -13.37 18.84 -13.05
N PHE A 227 -13.69 20.03 -12.55
CA PHE A 227 -14.69 20.19 -11.50
C PHE A 227 -16.09 19.82 -11.99
N ALA A 228 -16.45 20.19 -13.23
CA ALA A 228 -17.71 19.82 -13.82
C ALA A 228 -17.84 18.29 -13.98
N ALA A 229 -16.78 17.63 -14.48
CA ALA A 229 -16.74 16.20 -14.64
C ALA A 229 -16.83 15.47 -13.28
N TRP A 230 -16.05 15.89 -12.29
CA TRP A 230 -16.06 15.27 -10.95
C TRP A 230 -17.35 15.52 -10.20
N SER A 231 -17.93 16.73 -10.29
CA SER A 231 -19.23 17.02 -9.69
C SER A 231 -20.34 16.15 -10.28
N GLY A 232 -20.32 15.93 -11.60
CA GLY A 232 -21.25 15.04 -12.27
C GLY A 232 -21.11 13.59 -11.86
N TYR A 233 -19.87 13.11 -11.69
CA TYR A 233 -19.57 11.72 -11.32
C TYR A 233 -19.82 11.43 -9.83
N LEU A 234 -19.38 12.34 -8.95
CA LEU A 234 -19.45 12.15 -7.49
C LEU A 234 -20.74 12.71 -6.87
N HIS A 235 -21.55 13.40 -7.66
CA HIS A 235 -22.76 14.09 -7.18
C HIS A 235 -22.53 15.03 -5.99
N CYS A 236 -21.36 15.69 -5.96
CA CYS A 236 -20.99 16.65 -4.93
C CYS A 236 -20.36 17.90 -5.57
N GLY A 237 -20.48 19.04 -4.89
CA GLY A 237 -19.83 20.28 -5.31
C GLY A 237 -18.35 20.29 -4.93
N PHE A 238 -17.54 20.96 -5.73
CA PHE A 238 -16.14 21.27 -5.44
C PHE A 238 -15.95 22.77 -5.34
N ASN A 239 -15.06 23.19 -4.44
CA ASN A 239 -14.63 24.57 -4.35
C ASN A 239 -13.69 24.90 -5.50
N SER A 240 -14.18 25.60 -6.50
CA SER A 240 -13.36 26.14 -7.57
C SER A 240 -12.63 27.42 -7.13
N ALA A 241 -11.72 27.89 -7.97
CA ALA A 241 -11.05 29.16 -7.72
C ALA A 241 -12.04 30.36 -7.71
N ALA A 242 -13.20 30.22 -8.39
CA ALA A 242 -14.22 31.28 -8.48
C ALA A 242 -14.99 31.46 -7.18
N ASN A 243 -15.24 30.39 -6.43
CA ASN A 243 -15.93 30.43 -5.14
C ASN A 243 -15.00 30.23 -3.93
N ALA A 244 -13.68 30.39 -4.14
CA ALA A 244 -12.70 30.38 -3.04
C ALA A 244 -13.01 31.51 -2.06
N GLY A 245 -13.33 31.14 -0.82
CA GLY A 245 -13.70 32.09 0.24
C GLY A 245 -15.18 32.29 0.48
N GLU A 246 -16.07 31.72 -0.38
CA GLU A 246 -17.52 31.77 -0.17
C GLU A 246 -18.01 30.67 0.77
N ASP A 247 -17.36 29.53 0.78
CA ASP A 247 -17.73 28.38 1.62
C ASP A 247 -17.07 28.45 2.98
N THR A 248 -17.84 28.68 4.00
CA THR A 248 -17.40 28.49 5.38
C THR A 248 -17.46 27.00 5.72
N PRO A 249 -16.34 26.34 6.02
CA PRO A 249 -16.35 24.93 6.40
C PRO A 249 -17.22 24.72 7.64
N TYR A 250 -18.06 23.69 7.60
CA TYR A 250 -18.83 23.28 8.75
C TYR A 250 -17.90 22.63 9.78
N TYR A 251 -17.82 23.21 10.97
CA TYR A 251 -17.11 22.61 12.10
C TYR A 251 -18.07 21.96 13.06
N SER A 252 -17.73 20.75 13.48
CA SER A 252 -18.43 20.11 14.61
C SER A 252 -18.27 20.97 15.88
N PRO A 253 -19.17 20.84 16.85
CA PRO A 253 -19.01 21.54 18.13
C PRO A 253 -17.66 21.27 18.81
N TYR A 254 -17.12 20.06 18.64
CA TYR A 254 -15.80 19.70 19.15
C TYR A 254 -14.68 20.48 18.44
N GLN A 255 -14.71 20.54 17.12
CA GLN A 255 -13.71 21.31 16.35
C GLN A 255 -13.79 22.80 16.68
N LYS A 256 -14.99 23.35 16.83
CA LYS A 256 -15.18 24.74 17.26
C LYS A 256 -14.56 24.99 18.63
N ALA A 257 -14.69 24.04 19.57
CA ALA A 257 -14.09 24.18 20.88
C ALA A 257 -12.55 24.10 20.85
N VAL A 258 -11.99 23.22 20.01
CA VAL A 258 -10.53 23.06 19.86
C VAL A 258 -9.89 24.26 19.19
N PHE A 259 -10.55 24.88 18.21
CA PHE A 259 -10.01 26.03 17.46
C PHE A 259 -10.39 27.41 18.05
N ALA A 260 -11.24 27.45 19.07
CA ALA A 260 -11.62 28.69 19.76
C ALA A 260 -10.64 29.13 20.86
N VAL A 261 -9.49 28.46 20.99
CA VAL A 261 -8.46 28.74 22.01
C VAL A 261 -7.34 29.62 21.46
#